data_a5be51857ad2d5b34ec052f0016a7d5b
#
_entry.id   a5be51857ad2d5b34ec052f0016a7d5b
#
_cell.length_a   1.000
_cell.length_b   1.000
_cell.length_c   1.000
_cell.angle_alpha   90.00
_cell.angle_beta   90.00
_cell.angle_gamma   90.00
#
_symmetry.space_group_name_H-M   'P 1'
#
loop_
_entity.id
_entity.type
_entity.pdbx_description
1 polymer ?
#
loop_
_entity_poly.entity_id
_entity_poly.type
_entity_poly.pdbx_seq_one_letter_code
_entity_poly.pdbx_strand_id
1 'polypeptide(L)'
;NILVLSKHKTDTKIQFIDASGESFFTKETNNNVLENKHIDRIIDFFDKKEDVDYIAKSVDYKSITENDYNLSVSSYIEVKDTRPKTDIKELNERIRRIVERENELRIEIDKIVAELEEDEL
;
A
#
# COMPACT_ATOMS: atom_id res chain seq x y z
N ASN A 1 -9.63 14.03 10.04
CA ASN A 1 -9.94 14.68 8.76
C ASN A 1 -10.20 16.17 8.97
N ILE A 2 -9.76 16.99 8.03
CA ILE A 2 -10.00 18.45 8.03
C ILE A 2 -10.76 18.79 6.76
N LEU A 3 -11.86 19.52 6.91
CA LEU A 3 -12.66 20.04 5.80
C LEU A 3 -12.54 21.57 5.77
N VAL A 4 -12.10 22.11 4.63
CA VAL A 4 -11.97 23.56 4.42
C VAL A 4 -13.03 24.05 3.45
N LEU A 5 -13.85 24.99 3.87
CA LEU A 5 -14.91 25.59 3.06
C LEU A 5 -14.58 27.07 2.76
N SER A 6 -14.66 27.46 1.49
CA SER A 6 -14.41 28.83 1.05
C SER A 6 -15.60 29.38 0.28
N LYS A 7 -16.05 30.62 0.66
CA LYS A 7 -17.15 31.32 -0.03
C LYS A 7 -16.72 32.04 -1.31
N HIS A 8 -15.46 32.40 -1.44
CA HIS A 8 -14.93 33.22 -2.55
C HIS A 8 -14.17 32.39 -3.60
N LYS A 9 -14.58 31.15 -3.77
CA LYS A 9 -13.98 30.28 -4.74
C LYS A 9 -14.41 30.63 -6.16
N THR A 10 -13.47 30.73 -7.08
CA THR A 10 -13.71 31.09 -8.48
C THR A 10 -13.99 29.89 -9.38
N ASP A 11 -13.67 28.69 -8.91
CA ASP A 11 -13.88 27.42 -9.61
C ASP A 11 -14.74 26.44 -8.77
N THR A 12 -15.16 25.35 -9.38
CA THR A 12 -15.97 24.30 -8.75
C THR A 12 -15.14 23.06 -8.36
N LYS A 13 -13.82 23.11 -8.53
CA LYS A 13 -12.96 21.97 -8.21
C LYS A 13 -12.80 21.80 -6.72
N ILE A 14 -12.78 20.56 -6.27
CA ILE A 14 -12.53 20.17 -4.88
C ILE A 14 -11.15 19.56 -4.81
N GLN A 15 -10.31 20.12 -3.94
CA GLN A 15 -8.96 19.60 -3.71
C GLN A 15 -8.99 18.55 -2.61
N PHE A 16 -8.43 17.38 -2.91
CA PHE A 16 -8.17 16.33 -1.94
C PHE A 16 -6.68 16.29 -1.66
N ILE A 17 -6.29 16.13 -0.39
CA ILE A 17 -4.91 15.98 0.04
C ILE A 17 -4.85 14.77 0.98
N ASP A 18 -4.02 13.80 0.63
CA ASP A 18 -3.71 12.65 1.48
C ASP A 18 -2.42 12.89 2.23
N ALA A 19 -2.53 13.17 3.52
CA ALA A 19 -1.41 13.32 4.44
C ALA A 19 -1.21 12.09 5.33
N SER A 20 -1.65 10.92 4.89
CA SER A 20 -1.48 9.66 5.63
C SER A 20 -0.10 9.02 5.43
N GLY A 21 0.67 9.48 4.45
CA GLY A 21 2.01 8.97 4.17
C GLY A 21 3.03 9.32 5.27
N GLU A 22 4.03 8.47 5.47
CA GLU A 22 5.08 8.62 6.50
C GLU A 22 5.87 9.94 6.39
N SER A 23 5.81 10.63 5.27
CA SER A 23 6.45 11.92 5.06
C SER A 23 5.69 13.11 5.68
N PHE A 24 4.49 12.89 6.22
CA PHE A 24 3.64 13.91 6.81
C PHE A 24 3.49 13.82 8.33
N PHE A 25 4.19 12.92 8.97
CA PHE A 25 4.22 12.79 10.43
C PHE A 25 5.49 12.13 10.91
N THR A 26 5.83 12.32 12.17
CA THR A 26 6.87 11.55 12.86
C THR A 26 6.19 10.48 13.71
N LYS A 27 6.58 9.23 13.52
CA LYS A 27 6.05 8.11 14.30
C LYS A 27 6.73 8.04 15.64
N GLU A 28 5.96 8.18 16.70
CA GLU A 28 6.39 7.90 18.08
C GLU A 28 5.84 6.55 18.53
N THR A 29 6.23 6.11 19.73
CA THR A 29 5.94 4.76 20.24
C THR A 29 4.44 4.40 20.20
N ASN A 30 3.57 5.36 20.53
CA ASN A 30 2.12 5.14 20.59
C ASN A 30 1.30 6.07 19.70
N ASN A 31 1.89 7.15 19.17
CA ASN A 31 1.19 8.20 18.43
C ASN A 31 2.00 8.69 17.22
N ASN A 32 1.30 9.26 16.26
CA ASN A 32 1.91 10.02 15.18
C ASN A 32 1.89 11.50 15.56
N VAL A 33 3.01 12.19 15.42
CA VAL A 33 3.16 13.59 15.78
C VAL A 33 3.36 14.44 14.52
N LEU A 34 2.60 15.52 14.41
CA LEU A 34 2.76 16.54 13.38
C LEU A 34 3.71 17.62 13.88
N GLU A 35 4.89 17.69 13.30
CA GLU A 35 5.85 18.77 13.51
C GLU A 35 5.56 19.94 12.54
N ASN A 36 6.11 21.12 12.82
CA ASN A 36 5.91 22.31 11.97
C ASN A 36 6.25 22.05 10.50
N LYS A 37 7.34 21.32 10.22
CA LYS A 37 7.72 20.94 8.85
C LYS A 37 6.65 20.14 8.10
N HIS A 38 5.87 19.33 8.81
CA HIS A 38 4.77 18.54 8.22
C HIS A 38 3.56 19.43 7.94
N ILE A 39 3.26 20.33 8.86
CA ILE A 39 2.19 21.33 8.72
C ILE A 39 2.48 22.24 7.53
N ASP A 40 3.69 22.81 7.46
CA ASP A 40 4.12 23.69 6.37
C ASP A 40 4.01 22.98 5.01
N ARG A 41 4.37 21.71 4.95
CA ARG A 41 4.24 20.91 3.74
C ARG A 41 2.79 20.70 3.31
N ILE A 42 1.89 20.43 4.25
CA ILE A 42 0.45 20.29 3.95
C ILE A 42 -0.12 21.61 3.44
N ILE A 43 0.26 22.72 4.06
CA ILE A 43 -0.16 24.08 3.65
C ILE A 43 0.37 24.40 2.25
N ASP A 44 1.61 24.03 1.94
CA ASP A 44 2.20 24.24 0.62
C ASP A 44 1.40 23.53 -0.49
N PHE A 45 0.98 22.27 -0.28
CA PHE A 45 0.08 21.58 -1.20
C PHE A 45 -1.28 22.23 -1.31
N PHE A 46 -1.83 22.72 -0.20
CA PHE A 46 -3.10 23.42 -0.18
C PHE A 46 -3.06 24.74 -0.96
N ASP A 47 -1.99 25.51 -0.84
CA ASP A 47 -1.83 26.80 -1.50
C ASP A 47 -1.51 26.67 -3.00
N LYS A 48 -0.63 25.76 -3.36
CA LYS A 48 -0.22 25.53 -4.76
C LYS A 48 -1.34 24.95 -5.61
N LYS A 49 -2.21 24.15 -5.03
CA LYS A 49 -3.33 23.45 -5.70
C LYS A 49 -2.89 22.63 -6.93
N GLU A 50 -1.65 22.12 -6.89
CA GLU A 50 -1.10 21.27 -7.93
C GLU A 50 -1.50 19.81 -7.69
N ASP A 51 -1.74 19.10 -8.78
CA ASP A 51 -1.97 17.67 -8.71
C ASP A 51 -0.61 16.96 -8.55
N VAL A 52 -0.51 16.16 -7.49
CA VAL A 52 0.68 15.37 -7.17
C VAL A 52 0.27 13.93 -6.92
N ASP A 53 0.85 13.01 -7.66
CA ASP A 53 0.54 11.58 -7.56
C ASP A 53 0.63 11.09 -6.11
N TYR A 54 -0.40 10.37 -5.68
CA TYR A 54 -0.53 9.78 -4.34
C TYR A 54 -0.65 10.77 -3.17
N ILE A 55 -0.67 12.07 -3.43
CA ILE A 55 -0.67 13.10 -2.37
C ILE A 55 -1.83 14.09 -2.54
N ALA A 56 -1.95 14.72 -3.71
CA ALA A 56 -2.92 15.80 -3.91
C ALA A 56 -3.57 15.69 -5.30
N LYS A 57 -4.88 15.91 -5.35
CA LYS A 57 -5.65 15.89 -6.59
C LYS A 57 -6.81 16.86 -6.54
N SER A 58 -6.97 17.63 -7.61
CA SER A 58 -8.11 18.51 -7.82
C SER A 58 -9.16 17.81 -8.69
N VAL A 59 -10.35 17.65 -8.17
CA VAL A 59 -11.45 16.90 -8.80
C VAL A 59 -12.60 17.84 -9.14
N ASP A 60 -13.15 17.71 -10.34
CA ASP A 60 -14.30 18.48 -10.78
C ASP A 60 -15.56 18.05 -10.04
N TYR A 61 -16.46 19.00 -9.79
CA TYR A 61 -17.74 18.74 -9.13
C TYR A 61 -18.56 17.64 -9.82
N LYS A 62 -18.47 17.53 -11.14
CA LYS A 62 -19.15 16.49 -11.90
C LYS A 62 -18.73 15.09 -11.46
N SER A 63 -17.44 14.86 -11.31
CA SER A 63 -16.91 13.56 -10.84
C SER A 63 -17.34 13.23 -9.43
N ILE A 64 -17.50 14.25 -8.58
CA ILE A 64 -18.03 14.08 -7.21
C ILE A 64 -19.50 13.64 -7.25
N THR A 65 -20.30 14.26 -8.12
CA THR A 65 -21.70 13.93 -8.30
C THR A 65 -21.90 12.51 -8.83
N GLU A 66 -21.07 12.10 -9.81
CA GLU A 66 -21.07 10.75 -10.38
C GLU A 66 -20.67 9.67 -9.36
N ASN A 67 -19.94 10.06 -8.32
CA ASN A 67 -19.52 9.18 -7.22
C ASN A 67 -20.39 9.39 -5.96
N ASP A 68 -21.67 9.64 -6.12
CA ASP A 68 -22.69 9.80 -5.06
C ASP A 68 -22.29 10.80 -3.98
N TYR A 69 -21.64 11.91 -4.36
CA TYR A 69 -21.13 12.94 -3.44
C TYR A 69 -20.15 12.42 -2.37
N ASN A 70 -19.49 11.32 -2.64
CA ASN A 70 -18.49 10.77 -1.74
C ASN A 70 -17.29 11.73 -1.65
N LEU A 71 -16.94 12.17 -0.45
CA LEU A 71 -15.79 13.05 -0.17
C LEU A 71 -14.63 12.31 0.51
N SER A 72 -14.59 11.00 0.41
CA SER A 72 -13.47 10.22 0.93
C SER A 72 -12.21 10.44 0.07
N VAL A 73 -11.11 10.83 0.69
CA VAL A 73 -9.83 11.06 0.01
C VAL A 73 -9.36 9.84 -0.76
N SER A 74 -9.53 8.65 -0.19
CA SER A 74 -9.14 7.37 -0.81
C SER A 74 -9.92 7.02 -2.08
N SER A 75 -11.05 7.68 -2.34
CA SER A 75 -11.81 7.50 -3.59
C SER A 75 -11.21 8.27 -4.77
N TYR A 76 -10.35 9.25 -4.52
CA TYR A 76 -9.80 10.14 -5.54
C TYR A 76 -8.28 10.12 -5.60
N ILE A 77 -7.60 9.75 -4.52
CA ILE A 77 -6.15 9.61 -4.44
C ILE A 77 -5.82 8.14 -4.24
N GLU A 78 -5.08 7.58 -5.18
CA GLU A 78 -4.59 6.20 -5.10
C GLU A 78 -3.52 6.09 -4.01
N VAL A 79 -3.55 5.01 -3.26
CA VAL A 79 -2.48 4.70 -2.32
C VAL A 79 -1.30 4.10 -3.08
N LYS A 80 -0.10 4.61 -2.84
CA LYS A 80 1.11 4.04 -3.42
C LYS A 80 1.26 2.59 -2.97
N ASP A 81 1.22 1.65 -3.92
CA ASP A 81 1.47 0.24 -3.62
C ASP A 81 2.95 0.04 -3.26
N THR A 82 3.21 -0.07 -1.96
CA THR A 82 4.56 -0.31 -1.41
C THR A 82 4.88 -1.79 -1.24
N ARG A 83 3.95 -2.68 -1.63
CA ARG A 83 4.18 -4.12 -1.53
C ARG A 83 5.33 -4.52 -2.46
N PRO A 84 6.26 -5.36 -1.99
CA PRO A 84 7.32 -5.87 -2.84
C PRO A 84 6.69 -6.63 -4.00
N LYS A 85 7.04 -6.25 -5.22
CA LYS A 85 6.64 -7.01 -6.41
C LYS A 85 7.29 -8.38 -6.35
N THR A 86 6.51 -9.39 -6.05
CA THR A 86 6.98 -10.78 -6.07
C THR A 86 7.16 -11.21 -7.52
N ASP A 87 8.38 -11.57 -7.89
CA ASP A 87 8.62 -12.19 -9.20
C ASP A 87 8.07 -13.62 -9.18
N ILE A 88 6.98 -13.81 -9.93
CA ILE A 88 6.32 -15.12 -10.02
C ILE A 88 7.27 -16.19 -10.57
N LYS A 89 8.21 -15.83 -11.43
CA LYS A 89 9.19 -16.77 -11.98
C LYS A 89 10.14 -17.24 -10.89
N GLU A 90 10.69 -16.31 -10.10
CA GLU A 90 11.56 -16.65 -8.97
C GLU A 90 10.83 -17.52 -7.94
N LEU A 91 9.56 -17.17 -7.64
CA LEU A 91 8.74 -17.95 -6.72
C LEU A 91 8.52 -19.37 -7.23
N ASN A 92 8.20 -19.54 -8.51
CA ASN A 92 8.02 -20.84 -9.14
C ASN A 92 9.30 -21.68 -9.14
N GLU A 93 10.45 -21.06 -9.37
CA GLU A 93 11.74 -21.77 -9.28
C GLU A 93 12.03 -22.24 -7.85
N ARG A 94 11.73 -21.41 -6.86
CA ARG A 94 11.85 -21.81 -5.45
C ARG A 94 10.94 -22.98 -5.10
N ILE A 95 9.70 -22.95 -5.56
CA ILE A 95 8.74 -24.05 -5.37
C ILE A 95 9.27 -25.33 -6.01
N ARG A 96 9.78 -25.29 -7.24
CA ARG A 96 10.36 -26.47 -7.90
C ARG A 96 11.50 -27.08 -7.09
N ARG A 97 12.44 -26.27 -6.62
CA ARG A 97 13.56 -26.74 -5.78
C ARG A 97 13.09 -27.40 -4.49
N ILE A 98 12.05 -26.86 -3.86
CA ILE A 98 11.46 -27.42 -2.64
C ILE A 98 10.84 -28.79 -2.95
N VAL A 99 10.05 -28.91 -4.02
CA VAL A 99 9.42 -30.17 -4.43
C VAL A 99 10.46 -31.22 -4.82
N GLU A 100 11.52 -30.85 -5.55
CA GLU A 100 12.64 -31.75 -5.86
C GLU A 100 13.28 -32.27 -4.58
N ARG A 101 13.57 -31.39 -3.63
CA ARG A 101 14.16 -31.79 -2.35
C ARG A 101 13.23 -32.66 -1.50
N GLU A 102 11.95 -32.38 -1.52
CA GLU A 102 10.93 -33.22 -0.87
C GLU A 102 10.91 -34.64 -1.44
N ASN A 103 10.96 -34.77 -2.75
CA ASN A 103 11.02 -36.08 -3.42
C ASN A 103 12.29 -36.88 -3.09
N GLU A 104 13.45 -36.22 -3.06
CA GLU A 104 14.71 -36.85 -2.64
C GLU A 104 14.59 -37.40 -1.21
N LEU A 105 14.13 -36.59 -0.28
CA LEU A 105 13.97 -37.01 1.11
C LEU A 105 12.94 -38.14 1.27
N ARG A 106 11.89 -38.14 0.47
CA ARG A 106 10.91 -39.24 0.46
C ARG A 106 11.54 -40.55 0.03
N ILE A 107 12.34 -40.53 -1.03
CA ILE A 107 13.09 -41.72 -1.49
C ILE A 107 14.09 -42.23 -0.41
N GLU A 108 14.76 -41.33 0.29
CA GLU A 108 15.66 -41.69 1.39
C GLU A 108 14.88 -42.35 2.54
N ILE A 109 13.73 -41.83 2.91
CA ILE A 109 12.86 -42.41 3.93
C ILE A 109 12.39 -43.80 3.51
N ASP A 110 11.90 -43.95 2.27
CA ASP A 110 11.42 -45.23 1.76
C ASP A 110 12.53 -46.30 1.79
N LYS A 111 13.80 -45.95 1.52
CA LYS A 111 14.96 -46.85 1.66
C LYS A 111 15.18 -47.27 3.10
N ILE A 112 15.16 -46.31 4.04
CA ILE A 112 15.35 -46.61 5.47
C ILE A 112 14.23 -47.53 5.96
N VAL A 113 12.99 -47.28 5.57
CA VAL A 113 11.88 -48.17 5.93
C VAL A 113 12.07 -49.56 5.41
N ALA A 114 12.49 -49.72 4.13
CA ALA A 114 12.74 -51.03 3.54
C ALA A 114 13.89 -51.79 4.25
N GLU A 115 14.96 -51.09 4.63
CA GLU A 115 16.07 -51.69 5.39
C GLU A 115 15.60 -52.17 6.77
N LEU A 116 14.75 -51.39 7.47
CA LEU A 116 14.20 -51.79 8.77
C LEU A 116 13.23 -52.98 8.66
N GLU A 117 12.45 -53.06 7.60
CA GLU A 117 11.55 -54.20 7.36
C GLU A 117 12.32 -55.49 7.03
N GLU A 118 13.49 -55.39 6.39
CA GLU A 118 14.37 -56.55 6.12
C GLU A 118 15.06 -57.05 7.39
N ASP A 119 15.41 -56.17 8.32
CA ASP A 119 16.09 -56.54 9.57
C ASP A 119 15.15 -57.17 10.62
N GLU A 120 13.81 -57.04 10.46
CA GLU A 120 12.83 -57.67 11.35
C GLU A 120 12.42 -59.12 10.93
N LEU A 121 12.96 -59.60 9.82
CA LEU A 121 12.71 -60.97 9.33
C LEU A 121 13.89 -61.92 9.68
#